data_08a1056acb68434c5f4f039622eac7cb
#
_entry.id   08a1056acb68434c5f4f039622eac7cb
#
_cell.length_a   1.000
_cell.length_b   1.000
_cell.length_c   1.000
_cell.angle_alpha   90.00
_cell.angle_beta   90.00
_cell.angle_gamma   90.00
#
_symmetry.space_group_name_H-M   'P 1'
#
loop_
_entity.id
_entity.type
_entity.pdbx_description
1 polymer ?
#
loop_
_entity_poly.entity_id
_entity_poly.type
_entity_poly.pdbx_seq_one_letter_code
_entity_poly.pdbx_strand_id
1 'polypeptide(L)'
;MSDEKGAFFKPEESCIYVRKGMSAQEIFQSLVPELVFAGYADGNPHYDKNEDAFHVSCASYMLCKKYGMDTSRYNFLHAPEFFEKMETQEVRVELSRARDAANAISARMAKVLDQNRNAIYRQSETEKTGHDSPENEKTKKENSEPEKKDQKSRGQHKKEER
;
A
#
# COMPACT_ATOMS: atom_id res chain seq x y z
N MET A 1 18.23 15.71 -16.19
CA MET A 1 16.93 15.03 -16.44
C MET A 1 16.33 15.66 -17.67
N SER A 2 15.96 14.87 -18.68
CA SER A 2 15.16 15.44 -19.78
C SER A 2 13.80 15.83 -19.19
N ASP A 3 13.35 17.05 -19.45
CA ASP A 3 12.10 17.62 -18.90
C ASP A 3 10.81 16.85 -19.26
N GLU A 4 10.92 15.80 -20.06
CA GLU A 4 9.78 15.03 -20.58
C GLU A 4 9.37 13.84 -19.71
N LYS A 5 10.25 13.32 -18.83
CA LYS A 5 9.91 12.16 -17.99
C LYS A 5 9.26 12.59 -16.69
N GLY A 6 8.06 12.04 -16.40
CA GLY A 6 7.35 12.29 -15.16
C GLY A 6 7.96 11.59 -13.93
N ALA A 7 8.61 10.43 -14.12
CA ALA A 7 9.33 9.71 -13.08
C ALA A 7 10.58 9.02 -13.65
N PHE A 8 11.53 8.70 -12.76
CA PHE A 8 12.79 8.03 -13.13
C PHE A 8 13.31 7.22 -11.95
N PHE A 9 13.56 5.93 -12.17
CA PHE A 9 14.22 5.04 -11.22
C PHE A 9 15.74 5.11 -11.37
N LYS A 10 16.44 5.31 -10.26
CA LYS A 10 17.90 5.31 -10.18
C LYS A 10 18.36 4.10 -9.36
N PRO A 11 18.86 3.04 -10.01
CA PRO A 11 19.23 1.79 -9.34
C PRO A 11 20.29 1.98 -8.24
N GLU A 12 21.30 2.82 -8.49
CA GLU A 12 22.43 3.05 -7.58
C GLU A 12 22.00 3.65 -6.24
N GLU A 13 20.88 4.37 -6.23
CA GLU A 13 20.32 5.00 -5.04
C GLU A 13 19.09 4.25 -4.51
N SER A 14 18.62 3.21 -5.23
CA SER A 14 17.36 2.51 -4.94
C SER A 14 16.18 3.45 -4.77
N CYS A 15 16.15 4.55 -5.52
CA CYS A 15 15.15 5.62 -5.41
C CYS A 15 14.44 5.88 -6.72
N ILE A 16 13.17 6.28 -6.63
CA ILE A 16 12.39 6.78 -7.77
C ILE A 16 12.17 8.28 -7.57
N TYR A 17 12.62 9.06 -8.53
CA TYR A 17 12.41 10.50 -8.57
C TYR A 17 11.12 10.81 -9.35
N VAL A 18 10.28 11.68 -8.80
CA VAL A 18 9.00 12.07 -9.39
C VAL A 18 9.01 13.58 -9.62
N ARG A 19 8.58 14.02 -10.79
CA ARG A 19 8.48 15.44 -11.13
C ARG A 19 7.38 16.12 -10.31
N LYS A 20 7.64 17.30 -9.79
CA LYS A 20 6.65 18.11 -9.07
C LYS A 20 5.61 18.71 -10.02
N GLY A 21 4.43 18.98 -9.51
CA GLY A 21 3.37 19.70 -10.22
C GLY A 21 2.52 18.84 -11.16
N MET A 22 2.70 17.53 -11.17
CA MET A 22 1.84 16.59 -11.90
C MET A 22 0.56 16.29 -11.14
N SER A 23 -0.53 16.00 -11.85
CA SER A 23 -1.75 15.45 -11.29
C SER A 23 -1.52 14.03 -10.72
N ALA A 24 -2.40 13.56 -9.84
CA ALA A 24 -2.33 12.21 -9.29
C ALA A 24 -2.33 11.13 -10.38
N GLN A 25 -3.09 11.32 -11.46
CA GLN A 25 -3.13 10.40 -12.59
C GLN A 25 -1.80 10.37 -13.34
N GLU A 26 -1.20 11.53 -13.63
CA GLU A 26 0.10 11.61 -14.29
C GLU A 26 1.22 11.01 -13.42
N ILE A 27 1.18 11.25 -12.10
CA ILE A 27 2.10 10.63 -11.15
C ILE A 27 1.98 9.12 -11.23
N PHE A 28 0.76 8.56 -11.13
CA PHE A 28 0.53 7.12 -11.20
C PHE A 28 1.07 6.52 -12.50
N GLN A 29 0.68 7.08 -13.64
CA GLN A 29 1.10 6.60 -14.95
C GLN A 29 2.62 6.68 -15.19
N SER A 30 3.28 7.68 -14.61
CA SER A 30 4.74 7.83 -14.72
C SER A 30 5.48 6.93 -13.74
N LEU A 31 4.92 6.71 -12.55
CA LEU A 31 5.53 5.94 -11.48
C LEU A 31 5.47 4.42 -11.72
N VAL A 32 4.36 3.92 -12.30
CA VAL A 32 4.15 2.48 -12.47
C VAL A 32 5.26 1.78 -13.27
N PRO A 33 5.72 2.27 -14.43
CA PRO A 33 6.84 1.66 -15.14
C PRO A 33 8.13 1.64 -14.30
N GLU A 34 8.40 2.70 -13.57
CA GLU A 34 9.61 2.80 -12.76
C GLU A 34 9.57 1.87 -11.53
N LEU A 35 8.38 1.60 -10.97
CA LEU A 35 8.19 0.58 -9.94
C LEU A 35 8.43 -0.83 -10.46
N VAL A 36 8.02 -1.13 -11.70
CA VAL A 36 8.29 -2.42 -12.34
C VAL A 36 9.79 -2.57 -12.59
N PHE A 37 10.46 -1.53 -13.11
CA PHE A 37 11.91 -1.53 -13.29
C PHE A 37 12.64 -1.75 -11.96
N ALA A 38 12.23 -1.05 -10.89
CA ALA A 38 12.81 -1.24 -9.57
C ALA A 38 12.65 -2.69 -9.07
N GLY A 39 11.50 -3.32 -9.36
CA GLY A 39 11.28 -4.72 -9.00
C GLY A 39 12.17 -5.71 -9.76
N TYR A 40 12.51 -5.42 -11.01
CA TYR A 40 13.43 -6.27 -11.80
C TYR A 40 14.91 -6.01 -11.47
N ALA A 41 15.23 -4.80 -11.04
CA ALA A 41 16.59 -4.44 -10.62
C ALA A 41 16.94 -4.98 -9.22
N ASP A 42 15.93 -5.25 -8.38
CA ASP A 42 16.13 -5.69 -7.01
C ASP A 42 16.84 -7.07 -6.98
N GLY A 43 18.03 -7.09 -6.38
CA GLY A 43 18.87 -8.29 -6.31
C GLY A 43 19.49 -8.75 -7.63
N ASN A 44 19.35 -8.00 -8.72
CA ASN A 44 19.93 -8.29 -10.03
C ASN A 44 21.11 -7.36 -10.36
N PRO A 45 22.38 -7.82 -10.18
CA PRO A 45 23.54 -7.01 -10.48
C PRO A 45 23.77 -6.77 -11.99
N HIS A 46 23.11 -7.53 -12.85
CA HIS A 46 23.19 -7.46 -14.31
C HIS A 46 21.91 -6.85 -14.93
N TYR A 47 21.16 -6.06 -14.14
CA TYR A 47 19.95 -5.43 -14.61
C TYR A 47 20.20 -4.55 -15.84
N ASP A 48 19.46 -4.83 -16.93
CA ASP A 48 19.40 -3.98 -18.13
C ASP A 48 17.96 -3.52 -18.39
N LYS A 49 17.76 -2.21 -18.35
CA LYS A 49 16.45 -1.60 -18.58
C LYS A 49 15.88 -1.90 -19.96
N ASN A 50 16.73 -2.09 -20.97
CA ASN A 50 16.30 -2.33 -22.35
C ASN A 50 15.78 -3.77 -22.53
N GLU A 51 16.42 -4.75 -21.87
CA GLU A 51 16.00 -6.14 -21.93
C GLU A 51 14.62 -6.35 -21.30
N ASP A 52 14.33 -5.60 -20.24
CA ASP A 52 13.05 -5.71 -19.51
C ASP A 52 11.93 -4.81 -20.06
N ALA A 53 12.19 -3.98 -21.08
CA ALA A 53 11.26 -2.96 -21.59
C ALA A 53 9.89 -3.53 -21.99
N PHE A 54 9.86 -4.70 -22.64
CA PHE A 54 8.61 -5.37 -23.02
C PHE A 54 7.79 -5.81 -21.78
N HIS A 55 8.43 -6.48 -20.83
CA HIS A 55 7.80 -6.94 -19.59
C HIS A 55 7.28 -5.77 -18.76
N VAL A 56 8.06 -4.70 -18.68
CA VAL A 56 7.67 -3.45 -18.01
C VAL A 56 6.43 -2.85 -18.65
N SER A 57 6.38 -2.81 -19.99
CA SER A 57 5.20 -2.31 -20.70
C SER A 57 3.96 -3.16 -20.43
N CYS A 58 4.09 -4.49 -20.47
CA CYS A 58 3.00 -5.42 -20.16
C CYS A 58 2.50 -5.28 -18.71
N ALA A 59 3.41 -5.30 -17.74
CA ALA A 59 3.06 -5.18 -16.32
C ALA A 59 2.43 -3.81 -16.01
N SER A 60 2.97 -2.74 -16.58
CA SER A 60 2.44 -1.38 -16.43
C SER A 60 1.05 -1.24 -17.03
N TYR A 61 0.81 -1.81 -18.20
CA TYR A 61 -0.52 -1.86 -18.81
C TYR A 61 -1.52 -2.56 -17.89
N MET A 62 -1.16 -3.74 -17.35
CA MET A 62 -2.02 -4.50 -16.44
C MET A 62 -2.36 -3.69 -15.19
N LEU A 63 -1.39 -3.01 -14.59
CA LEU A 63 -1.59 -2.16 -13.42
C LEU A 63 -2.48 -0.96 -13.75
N CYS A 64 -2.22 -0.25 -14.85
CA CYS A 64 -3.06 0.86 -15.28
C CYS A 64 -4.51 0.41 -15.53
N LYS A 65 -4.74 -0.71 -16.20
CA LYS A 65 -6.09 -1.29 -16.39
C LYS A 65 -6.77 -1.61 -15.07
N LYS A 66 -6.05 -2.26 -14.15
CA LYS A 66 -6.59 -2.63 -12.83
C LYS A 66 -7.06 -1.42 -12.02
N TYR A 67 -6.37 -0.30 -12.11
CA TYR A 67 -6.69 0.91 -11.37
C TYR A 67 -7.48 1.95 -12.18
N GLY A 68 -8.02 1.58 -13.35
CA GLY A 68 -8.88 2.44 -14.16
C GLY A 68 -8.16 3.62 -14.81
N MET A 69 -6.84 3.51 -14.99
CA MET A 69 -6.05 4.56 -15.66
C MET A 69 -6.12 4.39 -17.19
N ASP A 70 -5.94 5.50 -17.91
CA ASP A 70 -5.80 5.48 -19.36
C ASP A 70 -4.60 4.64 -19.80
N THR A 71 -4.82 3.76 -20.78
CA THR A 71 -3.81 2.84 -21.31
C THR A 71 -3.47 3.07 -22.78
N SER A 72 -3.95 4.14 -23.39
CA SER A 72 -3.75 4.48 -24.82
C SER A 72 -2.28 4.62 -25.20
N ARG A 73 -1.42 4.97 -24.23
CA ARG A 73 0.04 5.12 -24.42
C ARG A 73 0.77 3.79 -24.65
N TYR A 74 0.16 2.65 -24.30
CA TYR A 74 0.81 1.35 -24.44
C TYR A 74 0.51 0.76 -25.82
N ASN A 75 1.58 0.49 -26.57
CA ASN A 75 1.51 -0.08 -27.91
C ASN A 75 2.26 -1.41 -27.95
N PHE A 76 1.55 -2.47 -28.34
CA PHE A 76 2.07 -3.83 -28.43
C PHE A 76 2.19 -4.32 -29.88
N LEU A 77 2.25 -3.44 -30.87
CA LEU A 77 2.38 -3.83 -32.28
C LEU A 77 3.64 -4.65 -32.57
N HIS A 78 4.71 -4.43 -31.81
CA HIS A 78 5.96 -5.18 -31.92
C HIS A 78 6.00 -6.45 -31.05
N ALA A 79 4.94 -6.79 -30.33
CA ALA A 79 4.90 -8.02 -29.54
C ALA A 79 5.10 -9.29 -30.37
N PRO A 80 4.56 -9.45 -31.60
CA PRO A 80 4.83 -10.60 -32.43
C PRO A 80 6.31 -10.79 -32.74
N GLU A 81 7.05 -9.73 -33.02
CA GLU A 81 8.49 -9.74 -33.28
C GLU A 81 9.29 -10.25 -32.07
N PHE A 82 8.89 -9.81 -30.85
CA PHE A 82 9.51 -10.27 -29.62
C PHE A 82 9.37 -11.79 -29.42
N PHE A 83 8.24 -12.37 -29.83
CA PHE A 83 7.94 -13.78 -29.64
C PHE A 83 8.29 -14.67 -30.84
N GLU A 84 8.71 -14.11 -31.97
CA GLU A 84 8.86 -14.81 -33.25
C GLU A 84 9.71 -16.09 -33.17
N LYS A 85 10.75 -16.07 -32.32
CA LYS A 85 11.71 -17.19 -32.19
C LYS A 85 11.50 -18.03 -30.94
N MET A 86 10.42 -17.77 -30.20
CA MET A 86 10.15 -18.44 -28.94
C MET A 86 9.19 -19.60 -29.10
N GLU A 87 9.47 -20.69 -28.42
CA GLU A 87 8.55 -21.80 -28.26
C GLU A 87 7.35 -21.39 -27.38
N THR A 88 6.21 -22.05 -27.58
CA THR A 88 4.98 -21.72 -26.82
C THR A 88 5.19 -21.69 -25.31
N GLN A 89 6.04 -22.56 -24.78
CA GLN A 89 6.33 -22.61 -23.36
C GLN A 89 7.16 -21.41 -22.91
N GLU A 90 8.11 -20.96 -23.71
CA GLU A 90 8.91 -19.77 -23.44
C GLU A 90 8.03 -18.50 -23.42
N VAL A 91 7.14 -18.37 -24.41
CA VAL A 91 6.14 -17.28 -24.43
C VAL A 91 5.32 -17.23 -23.15
N ARG A 92 4.88 -18.39 -22.64
CA ARG A 92 4.12 -18.46 -21.37
C ARG A 92 4.98 -18.01 -20.18
N VAL A 93 6.24 -18.36 -20.15
CA VAL A 93 7.17 -17.94 -19.08
C VAL A 93 7.33 -16.41 -19.10
N GLU A 94 7.58 -15.83 -20.26
CA GLU A 94 7.77 -14.37 -20.40
C GLU A 94 6.51 -13.58 -20.01
N LEU A 95 5.34 -14.02 -20.46
CA LEU A 95 4.08 -13.40 -20.07
C LEU A 95 3.76 -13.58 -18.58
N SER A 96 4.14 -14.73 -17.99
CA SER A 96 4.00 -14.97 -16.56
C SER A 96 4.90 -14.04 -15.76
N ARG A 97 6.11 -13.77 -16.21
CA ARG A 97 7.05 -12.83 -15.59
C ARG A 97 6.45 -11.43 -15.46
N ALA A 98 5.85 -10.92 -16.55
CA ALA A 98 5.16 -9.62 -16.53
C ALA A 98 3.96 -9.60 -15.57
N ARG A 99 3.14 -10.67 -15.60
CA ARG A 99 1.99 -10.82 -14.70
C ARG A 99 2.41 -10.86 -13.24
N ASP A 100 3.44 -11.59 -12.92
CA ASP A 100 3.89 -11.77 -11.53
C ASP A 100 4.48 -10.48 -10.98
N ALA A 101 5.19 -9.69 -11.80
CA ALA A 101 5.63 -8.34 -11.44
C ALA A 101 4.44 -7.41 -11.16
N ALA A 102 3.42 -7.41 -12.03
CA ALA A 102 2.20 -6.61 -11.82
C ALA A 102 1.47 -7.01 -10.53
N ASN A 103 1.35 -8.31 -10.25
CA ASN A 103 0.70 -8.83 -9.05
C ASN A 103 1.46 -8.44 -7.77
N ALA A 104 2.79 -8.57 -7.79
CA ALA A 104 3.63 -8.20 -6.64
C ALA A 104 3.51 -6.71 -6.30
N ILE A 105 3.53 -5.83 -7.30
CA ILE A 105 3.36 -4.39 -7.11
C ILE A 105 1.94 -4.09 -6.61
N SER A 106 0.91 -4.67 -7.24
CA SER A 106 -0.49 -4.48 -6.84
C SER A 106 -0.74 -4.91 -5.39
N ALA A 107 -0.16 -6.02 -4.94
CA ALA A 107 -0.29 -6.49 -3.56
C ALA A 107 0.35 -5.50 -2.56
N ARG A 108 1.54 -4.98 -2.88
CA ARG A 108 2.19 -3.95 -2.06
C ARG A 108 1.39 -2.65 -2.00
N MET A 109 0.85 -2.20 -3.13
CA MET A 109 0.00 -1.02 -3.21
C MET A 109 -1.28 -1.19 -2.38
N ALA A 110 -1.97 -2.33 -2.50
CA ALA A 110 -3.18 -2.63 -1.73
C ALA A 110 -2.92 -2.55 -0.22
N LYS A 111 -1.81 -3.14 0.25
CA LYS A 111 -1.43 -3.08 1.66
C LYS A 111 -1.26 -1.64 2.18
N VAL A 112 -0.58 -0.78 1.41
CA VAL A 112 -0.36 0.62 1.78
C VAL A 112 -1.66 1.41 1.76
N LEU A 113 -2.51 1.20 0.74
CA LEU A 113 -3.82 1.87 0.64
C LEU A 113 -4.75 1.48 1.80
N ASP A 114 -4.77 0.20 2.20
CA ASP A 114 -5.57 -0.26 3.34
C ASP A 114 -5.06 0.32 4.66
N GLN A 115 -3.76 0.41 4.85
CA GLN A 115 -3.17 1.05 6.03
C GLN A 115 -3.54 2.54 6.12
N ASN A 116 -3.45 3.27 5.03
CA ASN A 116 -3.81 4.69 4.98
C ASN A 116 -5.30 4.91 5.21
N ARG A 117 -6.17 4.08 4.61
CA ARG A 117 -7.61 4.12 4.85
C ARG A 117 -7.94 3.95 6.33
N ASN A 118 -7.35 2.96 6.97
CA ASN A 118 -7.56 2.71 8.40
C ASN A 118 -7.03 3.84 9.29
N ALA A 119 -5.93 4.50 8.90
CA ALA A 119 -5.41 5.66 9.61
C ALA A 119 -6.37 6.85 9.52
N ILE A 120 -6.93 7.12 8.35
CA ILE A 120 -7.91 8.20 8.13
C ILE A 120 -9.20 7.95 8.94
N TYR A 121 -9.70 6.71 8.97
CA TYR A 121 -10.88 6.36 9.78
C TYR A 121 -10.64 6.60 11.27
N ARG A 122 -9.49 6.19 11.80
CA ARG A 122 -9.14 6.43 13.22
C ARG A 122 -9.06 7.90 13.57
N GLN A 123 -8.49 8.74 12.68
CA GLN A 123 -8.44 10.20 12.90
C GLN A 123 -9.83 10.82 12.93
N SER A 124 -10.73 10.40 12.03
CA SER A 124 -12.11 10.91 12.00
C SER A 124 -12.95 10.50 13.22
N GLU A 125 -12.64 9.36 13.87
CA GLU A 125 -13.29 8.96 15.12
C GLU A 125 -12.78 9.75 16.32
N THR A 126 -11.49 10.04 16.39
CA THR A 126 -10.91 10.85 17.47
C THR A 126 -11.39 12.32 17.43
N GLU A 127 -11.64 12.88 16.26
CA GLU A 127 -12.21 14.22 16.12
C GLU A 127 -13.68 14.29 16.54
N LYS A 128 -14.45 13.21 16.37
CA LYS A 128 -15.86 13.14 16.81
C LYS A 128 -16.03 12.97 18.31
N THR A 129 -15.07 12.36 19.00
CA THR A 129 -15.12 12.15 20.45
C THR A 129 -14.50 13.29 21.25
N GLY A 130 -13.83 14.25 20.60
CA GLY A 130 -13.19 15.40 21.25
C GLY A 130 -14.11 16.61 21.52
N HIS A 131 -15.42 16.53 21.24
CA HIS A 131 -16.35 17.66 21.39
C HIS A 131 -17.40 17.47 22.47
N ASP A 132 -17.13 16.62 23.45
CA ASP A 132 -17.97 16.53 24.65
C ASP A 132 -17.13 16.89 25.88
N SER A 133 -16.98 18.19 26.10
CA SER A 133 -16.52 18.73 27.38
C SER A 133 -17.76 18.96 28.24
N PRO A 134 -17.87 18.35 29.42
CA PRO A 134 -18.93 18.72 30.34
C PRO A 134 -18.56 20.06 31.00
N GLU A 135 -19.29 21.11 30.63
CA GLU A 135 -19.36 22.33 31.42
C GLU A 135 -19.95 22.04 32.80
N ASN A 136 -19.12 22.31 33.76
CA ASN A 136 -19.34 22.95 35.06
C ASN A 136 -20.78 23.08 35.57
N GLU A 137 -21.11 22.30 36.59
CA GLU A 137 -22.05 22.71 37.61
C GLU A 137 -21.50 22.50 39.02
N LYS A 138 -20.96 23.60 39.58
CA LYS A 138 -20.77 23.81 41.02
C LYS A 138 -22.12 24.24 41.59
N THR A 139 -22.57 23.55 42.62
CA THR A 139 -23.06 24.06 43.94
C THR A 139 -24.10 23.10 44.51
N LYS A 140 -23.89 22.50 45.65
CA LYS A 140 -24.15 22.97 46.99
C LYS A 140 -23.93 21.85 48.00
N LYS A 141 -23.34 22.26 49.10
CA LYS A 141 -23.19 21.52 50.35
C LYS A 141 -24.53 21.14 50.95
N GLU A 142 -24.63 19.98 51.60
CA GLU A 142 -25.00 19.92 53.02
C GLU A 142 -24.91 18.50 53.58
N ASN A 143 -24.19 18.46 54.69
CA ASN A 143 -24.16 17.58 55.86
C ASN A 143 -25.14 16.40 55.97
N SER A 144 -24.59 15.23 56.29
CA SER A 144 -24.76 14.56 57.60
C SER A 144 -24.04 13.23 57.64
N GLU A 145 -23.18 13.09 58.62
CA GLU A 145 -22.54 11.89 59.18
C GLU A 145 -23.50 11.22 60.19
N PRO A 146 -23.11 10.11 60.85
CA PRO A 146 -22.83 8.75 60.37
C PRO A 146 -23.71 7.70 61.08
N GLU A 147 -23.72 6.46 60.69
CA GLU A 147 -23.95 5.36 61.61
C GLU A 147 -23.28 4.05 61.21
N LYS A 148 -22.57 3.53 62.21
CA LYS A 148 -21.89 2.24 62.29
C LYS A 148 -22.88 1.08 62.41
N LYS A 149 -22.47 -0.12 61.98
CA LYS A 149 -22.49 -1.44 62.63
C LYS A 149 -22.13 -2.50 61.60
N ASP A 150 -20.99 -3.10 61.74
CA ASP A 150 -20.65 -4.32 62.55
C ASP A 150 -21.14 -5.64 61.97
N GLN A 151 -20.14 -6.45 61.74
CA GLN A 151 -19.98 -7.88 62.06
C GLN A 151 -20.46 -8.98 61.13
N LYS A 152 -19.45 -9.76 60.84
CA LYS A 152 -19.18 -11.21 61.04
C LYS A 152 -19.34 -12.08 59.81
N SER A 153 -18.25 -12.61 59.35
CA SER A 153 -17.45 -13.78 59.74
C SER A 153 -17.83 -15.09 59.02
N ARG A 154 -16.75 -15.76 58.64
CA ARG A 154 -16.61 -17.22 58.42
C ARG A 154 -17.20 -17.74 57.09
N GLY A 155 -16.48 -18.59 56.40
CA GLY A 155 -15.59 -19.66 56.73
C GLY A 155 -14.98 -20.29 55.45
N GLN A 156 -13.89 -20.88 55.73
CA GLN A 156 -13.02 -21.76 54.95
C GLN A 156 -13.74 -23.00 54.37
N HIS A 157 -13.21 -23.52 53.27
CA HIS A 157 -12.78 -24.92 53.08
C HIS A 157 -12.36 -25.02 51.58
N LYS A 158 -11.09 -25.21 51.24
CA LYS A 158 -10.19 -26.39 51.31
C LYS A 158 -10.72 -27.63 50.57
N LYS A 159 -9.85 -28.04 49.67
CA LYS A 159 -9.49 -29.36 49.12
C LYS A 159 -9.71 -29.45 47.62
N GLU A 160 -8.68 -29.58 46.85
CA GLU A 160 -7.72 -30.68 46.56
C GLU A 160 -8.27 -31.73 45.59
N GLU A 161 -7.42 -31.97 44.59
CA GLU A 161 -7.19 -33.23 43.85
C GLU A 161 -8.29 -33.68 42.84
N ARG A 162 -7.96 -33.73 41.60
CA ARG A 162 -7.13 -34.72 40.87
C ARG A 162 -6.81 -34.20 39.47
#